data_b24a289da05d965ab74c30db35110cfd
#
_entry.id   b24a289da05d965ab74c30db35110cfd
#
_cell.length_a   1.000
_cell.length_b   1.000
_cell.length_c   1.000
_cell.angle_alpha   90.00
_cell.angle_beta   90.00
_cell.angle_gamma   90.00
#
_symmetry.space_group_name_H-M   'P 1'
#
loop_
_entity.id
_entity.type
_entity.pdbx_description
1 polymer ?
#
loop_
_entity_poly.entity_id
_entity_poly.type
_entity_poly.pdbx_seq_one_letter_code
_entity_poly.pdbx_strand_id
1 'polypeptide(L)'
;NHLVNLAIRTSQKKYNYNIGVDFEPQKSVSHSLLSDAPEDQLERSVMNFSPTVNFRYKFSKRTRLQIVYRGKGKQPSVRDLQPVTDRTNPLNIRVGNPSLKPSYTNTFTLNFNSYNTKHQRNMVATALFENTINNVTNQVTYDSETGVRTTSPVNMNGNWRAMGSFSLNTPFKNRSWIFRTYSYLQYRNQNGYTTLNKEEPVKTSVQHLTGRERLRLTYRTRQMELTGLVGLTYNNSYNDVREKRTETFDYQRSEER
;
A
#
# COMPACT_ATOMS: atom_id res chain seq x y z
N ASN A 1 -2.55 7.94 25.78
CA ASN A 1 -3.04 6.78 25.05
C ASN A 1 -2.82 5.54 25.91
N HIS A 2 -3.86 4.76 26.12
CA HIS A 2 -3.78 3.47 26.80
C HIS A 2 -3.88 2.38 25.71
N LEU A 3 -2.91 1.46 25.68
CA LEU A 3 -2.91 0.31 24.78
C LEU A 3 -3.14 -0.97 25.59
N VAL A 4 -4.16 -1.72 25.23
CA VAL A 4 -4.39 -3.07 25.77
C VAL A 4 -4.06 -4.07 24.68
N ASN A 5 -3.04 -4.91 24.90
CA ASN A 5 -2.65 -5.98 24.00
C ASN A 5 -3.02 -7.34 24.59
N LEU A 6 -3.79 -8.12 23.87
CA LEU A 6 -4.07 -9.51 24.18
C LEU A 6 -3.47 -10.39 23.09
N ALA A 7 -2.63 -11.36 23.45
CA ALA A 7 -2.00 -12.22 22.48
C ALA A 7 -1.83 -13.66 22.98
N ILE A 8 -2.06 -14.62 22.07
CA ILE A 8 -1.76 -16.05 22.26
C ILE A 8 -0.58 -16.39 21.37
N ARG A 9 0.45 -16.99 21.95
CA ARG A 9 1.67 -17.39 21.26
C ARG A 9 1.96 -18.85 21.46
N THR A 10 2.28 -19.53 20.37
CA THR A 10 2.72 -20.93 20.42
C THR A 10 4.01 -21.07 19.61
N SER A 11 4.98 -21.80 20.17
CA SER A 11 6.24 -22.08 19.50
C SER A 11 6.52 -23.58 19.53
N GLN A 12 6.53 -24.18 18.34
CA GLN A 12 6.84 -25.58 18.10
C GLN A 12 8.07 -25.71 17.19
N LYS A 13 8.64 -26.92 17.10
CA LYS A 13 9.84 -27.14 16.28
C LYS A 13 9.66 -26.73 14.80
N LYS A 14 8.48 -27.03 14.22
CA LYS A 14 8.19 -26.79 12.80
C LYS A 14 7.34 -25.56 12.55
N TYR A 15 6.54 -25.13 13.51
CA TYR A 15 5.67 -23.97 13.33
C TYR A 15 5.58 -23.10 14.58
N ASN A 16 5.30 -21.84 14.38
CA ASN A 16 4.96 -20.89 15.44
C ASN A 16 3.83 -20.00 14.95
N TYR A 17 2.93 -19.69 15.83
CA TYR A 17 1.95 -18.66 15.56
C TYR A 17 1.82 -17.68 16.74
N ASN A 18 1.44 -16.48 16.38
CA ASN A 18 1.06 -15.42 17.31
C ASN A 18 -0.24 -14.81 16.78
N ILE A 19 -1.29 -14.88 17.59
CA ILE A 19 -2.58 -14.26 17.30
C ILE A 19 -2.80 -13.26 18.42
N GLY A 20 -2.96 -12.02 18.05
CA GLY A 20 -3.12 -10.93 19.01
C GLY A 20 -4.11 -9.89 18.52
N VAL A 21 -4.55 -9.06 19.44
CA VAL A 21 -5.38 -7.92 19.19
C VAL A 21 -4.97 -6.76 20.07
N ASP A 22 -4.83 -5.60 19.46
CA ASP A 22 -4.58 -4.35 20.14
C ASP A 22 -5.87 -3.53 20.21
N PHE A 23 -6.18 -3.06 21.39
CA PHE A 23 -7.27 -2.11 21.65
C PHE A 23 -6.64 -0.78 22.08
N GLU A 24 -6.89 0.26 21.32
CA GLU A 24 -6.37 1.59 21.59
C GLU A 24 -7.52 2.59 21.59
N PRO A 25 -7.99 3.03 22.79
CA PRO A 25 -8.91 4.15 22.89
C PRO A 25 -8.19 5.43 22.47
N GLN A 26 -8.74 6.13 21.52
CA GLN A 26 -8.22 7.40 21.03
C GLN A 26 -9.26 8.49 21.21
N LYS A 27 -8.89 9.56 21.91
CA LYS A 27 -9.69 10.77 22.06
C LYS A 27 -9.02 11.88 21.26
N SER A 28 -9.74 12.47 20.34
CA SER A 28 -9.31 13.64 19.55
C SER A 28 -10.18 14.82 19.92
N VAL A 29 -9.54 15.93 20.29
CA VAL A 29 -10.20 17.19 20.57
C VAL A 29 -9.62 18.24 19.64
N SER A 30 -10.47 18.96 18.91
CA SER A 30 -10.05 20.06 18.06
C SER A 30 -10.75 21.34 18.51
N HIS A 31 -9.97 22.40 18.61
CA HIS A 31 -10.45 23.76 18.83
C HIS A 31 -10.23 24.57 17.55
N SER A 32 -11.26 25.25 17.07
CA SER A 32 -11.09 26.25 16.01
C SER A 32 -10.63 27.57 16.63
N LEU A 33 -9.52 28.11 16.12
CA LEU A 33 -8.99 29.42 16.55
C LEU A 33 -9.62 30.58 15.74
N LEU A 34 -10.49 30.27 14.77
CA LEU A 34 -11.07 31.24 13.83
C LEU A 34 -12.52 31.64 14.18
N SER A 35 -13.08 31.08 15.22
CA SER A 35 -14.47 31.36 15.66
C SER A 35 -14.49 31.68 17.14
N ASP A 36 -15.08 32.82 17.51
CA ASP A 36 -15.39 33.20 18.89
C ASP A 36 -16.59 32.41 19.46
N ALA A 37 -17.11 31.42 18.70
CA ALA A 37 -18.24 30.60 19.14
C ALA A 37 -17.73 29.38 19.92
N PRO A 38 -18.24 29.14 21.15
CA PRO A 38 -17.85 27.98 21.97
C PRO A 38 -18.30 26.62 21.41
N GLU A 39 -19.09 26.60 20.33
CA GLU A 39 -19.63 25.38 19.71
C GLU A 39 -18.70 24.70 18.70
N ASP A 40 -17.55 25.30 18.37
CA ASP A 40 -16.61 24.74 17.37
C ASP A 40 -15.60 23.74 17.98
N GLN A 41 -15.91 23.17 19.15
CA GLN A 41 -15.14 22.13 19.76
C GLN A 41 -15.57 20.75 19.25
N LEU A 42 -14.81 20.18 18.32
CA LEU A 42 -15.04 18.80 17.85
C LEU A 42 -14.32 17.81 18.77
N GLU A 43 -15.07 17.12 19.60
CA GLU A 43 -14.59 16.03 20.44
C GLU A 43 -15.02 14.69 19.83
N ARG A 44 -14.06 13.77 19.62
CA ARG A 44 -14.33 12.43 19.12
C ARG A 44 -13.57 11.40 19.93
N SER A 45 -14.27 10.44 20.51
CA SER A 45 -13.71 9.27 21.16
C SER A 45 -13.96 8.03 20.31
N VAL A 46 -12.92 7.27 20.01
CA VAL A 46 -12.99 6.07 19.18
C VAL A 46 -12.11 4.96 19.77
N MET A 47 -12.62 3.74 19.74
CA MET A 47 -11.86 2.53 20.04
C MET A 47 -11.24 1.98 18.75
N ASN A 48 -9.93 2.02 18.63
CA ASN A 48 -9.22 1.37 17.54
C ASN A 48 -9.01 -0.10 17.88
N PHE A 49 -9.30 -0.96 16.90
CA PHE A 49 -9.18 -2.40 16.99
C PHE A 49 -8.18 -2.88 15.91
N SER A 50 -7.08 -3.51 16.34
CA SER A 50 -5.99 -3.90 15.44
C SER A 50 -5.61 -5.36 15.65
N PRO A 51 -6.31 -6.31 15.02
CA PRO A 51 -5.98 -7.73 15.07
C PRO A 51 -4.72 -8.03 14.26
N THR A 52 -3.91 -8.94 14.78
CA THR A 52 -2.68 -9.41 14.14
C THR A 52 -2.62 -10.92 14.22
N VAL A 53 -2.36 -11.57 13.08
CA VAL A 53 -2.06 -13.00 13.00
C VAL A 53 -0.72 -13.16 12.32
N ASN A 54 0.19 -13.87 12.95
CA ASN A 54 1.50 -14.20 12.38
C ASN A 54 1.69 -15.71 12.50
N PHE A 55 1.70 -16.39 11.36
CA PHE A 55 1.97 -17.82 11.27
C PHE A 55 3.27 -18.04 10.53
N ARG A 56 4.16 -18.84 11.10
CA ARG A 56 5.42 -19.22 10.49
C ARG A 56 5.57 -20.73 10.49
N TYR A 57 5.85 -21.27 9.31
CA TYR A 57 6.14 -22.68 9.10
C TYR A 57 7.58 -22.88 8.60
N LYS A 58 8.32 -23.80 9.24
CA LYS A 58 9.70 -24.17 8.90
C LYS A 58 9.68 -25.53 8.19
N PHE A 59 9.84 -25.54 6.88
CA PHE A 59 10.02 -26.76 6.11
C PHE A 59 11.35 -27.43 6.42
N SER A 60 12.40 -26.59 6.63
CA SER A 60 13.73 -27.00 7.04
C SER A 60 14.38 -25.87 7.86
N LYS A 61 15.64 -26.08 8.30
CA LYS A 61 16.43 -25.04 8.98
C LYS A 61 16.61 -23.76 8.13
N ARG A 62 16.46 -23.87 6.79
CA ARG A 62 16.76 -22.81 5.83
C ARG A 62 15.60 -22.49 4.87
N THR A 63 14.48 -23.20 5.01
CA THR A 63 13.28 -22.96 4.21
C THR A 63 12.10 -22.69 5.13
N ARG A 64 11.49 -21.52 4.97
CA ARG A 64 10.38 -21.07 5.81
C ARG A 64 9.33 -20.32 5.00
N LEU A 65 8.09 -20.46 5.42
CA LEU A 65 6.94 -19.68 5.00
C LEU A 65 6.46 -18.86 6.18
N GLN A 66 6.12 -17.62 5.96
CA GLN A 66 5.48 -16.76 6.95
C GLN A 66 4.25 -16.13 6.32
N ILE A 67 3.13 -16.20 7.04
CA ILE A 67 1.87 -15.55 6.68
C ILE A 67 1.54 -14.57 7.80
N VAL A 68 1.29 -13.32 7.43
CA VAL A 68 0.95 -12.25 8.37
C VAL A 68 -0.33 -11.60 7.91
N TYR A 69 -1.29 -11.50 8.81
CA TYR A 69 -2.46 -10.65 8.69
C TYR A 69 -2.39 -9.52 9.69
N ARG A 70 -2.75 -8.32 9.28
CA ARG A 70 -2.90 -7.14 10.14
C ARG A 70 -4.13 -6.35 9.73
N GLY A 71 -5.02 -6.13 10.69
CA GLY A 71 -6.09 -5.16 10.58
C GLY A 71 -5.70 -3.87 11.29
N LYS A 72 -5.97 -2.70 10.69
CA LYS A 72 -5.65 -1.41 11.31
C LYS A 72 -6.70 -0.37 10.98
N GLY A 73 -7.31 0.20 12.02
CA GLY A 73 -8.15 1.38 11.94
C GLY A 73 -7.31 2.66 11.79
N LYS A 74 -7.82 3.62 11.03
CA LYS A 74 -7.25 4.97 10.92
C LYS A 74 -8.38 5.99 10.98
N GLN A 75 -8.28 6.93 11.91
CA GLN A 75 -9.22 8.03 12.04
C GLN A 75 -8.99 9.05 10.91
N PRO A 76 -10.08 9.70 10.41
CA PRO A 76 -9.95 10.88 9.58
C PRO A 76 -9.15 11.97 10.30
N SER A 77 -8.46 12.80 9.56
CA SER A 77 -7.74 13.92 10.15
C SER A 77 -8.73 14.96 10.70
N VAL A 78 -8.31 15.70 11.72
CA VAL A 78 -9.12 16.79 12.27
C VAL A 78 -9.51 17.79 11.20
N ARG A 79 -8.59 18.14 10.31
CA ARG A 79 -8.81 19.03 9.17
C ARG A 79 -9.90 18.50 8.22
N ASP A 80 -9.98 17.20 8.02
CA ASP A 80 -10.99 16.58 7.16
C ASP A 80 -12.37 16.58 7.81
N LEU A 81 -12.44 16.61 9.15
CA LEU A 81 -13.69 16.58 9.91
C LEU A 81 -14.27 17.97 10.18
N GLN A 82 -13.43 19.01 10.21
CA GLN A 82 -13.90 20.37 10.48
C GLN A 82 -14.77 20.91 9.35
N PRO A 83 -16.03 21.34 9.60
CA PRO A 83 -16.93 21.88 8.59
C PRO A 83 -16.54 23.30 8.16
N VAL A 84 -15.26 23.62 8.14
CA VAL A 84 -14.71 24.92 7.76
C VAL A 84 -14.42 24.95 6.28
N THR A 85 -14.84 26.01 5.61
CA THR A 85 -14.55 26.25 4.21
C THR A 85 -13.25 27.06 4.09
N ASP A 86 -12.19 26.41 3.64
CA ASP A 86 -10.93 27.08 3.31
C ASP A 86 -11.03 27.72 1.92
N ARG A 87 -11.03 29.05 1.89
CA ARG A 87 -11.10 29.91 0.69
C ARG A 87 -9.83 30.71 0.46
N THR A 88 -8.71 30.32 1.05
CA THR A 88 -7.42 30.97 0.85
C THR A 88 -7.04 31.08 -0.63
N ASN A 89 -7.46 30.08 -1.42
CA ASN A 89 -7.43 30.15 -2.87
C ASN A 89 -8.86 30.13 -3.41
N PRO A 90 -9.39 31.25 -3.97
CA PRO A 90 -10.78 31.33 -4.43
C PRO A 90 -11.16 30.33 -5.53
N LEU A 91 -10.20 29.86 -6.32
CA LEU A 91 -10.41 28.87 -7.37
C LEU A 91 -10.24 27.43 -6.87
N ASN A 92 -9.75 27.22 -5.64
CA ASN A 92 -9.56 25.91 -5.01
C ASN A 92 -10.10 25.92 -3.58
N ILE A 93 -11.37 25.71 -3.45
CA ILE A 93 -12.08 25.68 -2.17
C ILE A 93 -11.98 24.27 -1.56
N ARG A 94 -11.68 24.19 -0.27
CA ARG A 94 -11.73 22.94 0.49
C ARG A 94 -12.80 23.04 1.57
N VAL A 95 -13.65 22.00 1.65
CA VAL A 95 -14.71 21.89 2.67
C VAL A 95 -14.52 20.58 3.40
N GLY A 96 -14.40 20.62 4.74
CA GLY A 96 -14.32 19.42 5.55
C GLY A 96 -15.67 18.70 5.68
N ASN A 97 -15.64 17.44 6.14
CA ASN A 97 -16.83 16.60 6.27
C ASN A 97 -16.87 15.91 7.65
N PRO A 98 -17.73 16.41 8.57
CA PRO A 98 -17.87 15.83 9.91
C PRO A 98 -18.41 14.40 9.93
N SER A 99 -19.12 13.97 8.87
CA SER A 99 -19.73 12.65 8.77
C SER A 99 -18.77 11.52 8.38
N LEU A 100 -17.48 11.82 8.22
CA LEU A 100 -16.48 10.84 7.87
C LEU A 100 -16.38 9.72 8.90
N LYS A 101 -16.38 8.49 8.38
CA LYS A 101 -16.15 7.28 9.16
C LYS A 101 -14.65 6.93 9.18
N PRO A 102 -14.16 6.30 10.25
CA PRO A 102 -12.82 5.73 10.25
C PRO A 102 -12.61 4.75 9.09
N SER A 103 -11.43 4.78 8.50
CA SER A 103 -11.03 3.78 7.53
C SER A 103 -10.45 2.56 8.24
N TYR A 104 -10.59 1.39 7.63
CA TYR A 104 -10.03 0.15 8.13
C TYR A 104 -9.27 -0.58 7.04
N THR A 105 -7.97 -0.82 7.27
CA THR A 105 -7.09 -1.48 6.31
C THR A 105 -6.77 -2.89 6.75
N ASN A 106 -7.06 -3.85 5.89
CA ASN A 106 -6.69 -5.25 6.01
C ASN A 106 -5.46 -5.51 5.15
N THR A 107 -4.40 -6.01 5.76
CA THR A 107 -3.16 -6.35 5.07
C THR A 107 -2.81 -7.81 5.27
N PHE A 108 -2.70 -8.55 4.18
CA PHE A 108 -2.24 -9.94 4.14
C PHE A 108 -0.87 -9.97 3.48
N THR A 109 0.10 -10.58 4.15
CA THR A 109 1.46 -10.72 3.62
C THR A 109 1.91 -12.16 3.70
N LEU A 110 2.42 -12.68 2.61
CA LEU A 110 3.05 -14.00 2.51
C LEU A 110 4.51 -13.80 2.17
N ASN A 111 5.41 -14.39 2.96
CA ASN A 111 6.84 -14.40 2.72
C ASN A 111 7.35 -15.84 2.68
N PHE A 112 7.95 -16.20 1.58
CA PHE A 112 8.63 -17.47 1.41
C PHE A 112 10.13 -17.22 1.23
N ASN A 113 10.95 -17.97 1.97
CA ASN A 113 12.40 -17.87 1.91
C ASN A 113 13.01 -19.27 1.92
N SER A 114 13.84 -19.55 0.97
CA SER A 114 14.50 -20.85 0.84
C SER A 114 15.97 -20.68 0.44
N TYR A 115 16.84 -21.34 1.20
CA TYR A 115 18.25 -21.43 0.87
C TYR A 115 18.71 -22.89 0.80
N ASN A 116 19.16 -23.29 -0.38
CA ASN A 116 19.73 -24.62 -0.63
C ASN A 116 21.27 -24.54 -0.60
N THR A 117 21.88 -25.13 0.41
CA THR A 117 23.33 -25.09 0.59
C THR A 117 24.10 -25.90 -0.42
N LYS A 118 23.56 -27.05 -0.86
CA LYS A 118 24.23 -27.91 -1.84
C LYS A 118 24.42 -27.18 -3.17
N HIS A 119 23.40 -26.45 -3.59
CA HIS A 119 23.40 -25.67 -4.84
C HIS A 119 23.67 -24.19 -4.65
N GLN A 120 23.85 -23.73 -3.40
CA GLN A 120 24.00 -22.29 -3.04
C GLN A 120 22.90 -21.40 -3.63
N ARG A 121 21.71 -21.98 -3.81
CA ARG A 121 20.55 -21.31 -4.37
C ARG A 121 19.77 -20.58 -3.28
N ASN A 122 19.54 -19.30 -3.47
CA ASN A 122 18.64 -18.51 -2.63
C ASN A 122 17.38 -18.14 -3.42
N MET A 123 16.20 -18.33 -2.82
CA MET A 123 14.92 -18.01 -3.39
C MET A 123 14.08 -17.27 -2.35
N VAL A 124 13.55 -16.11 -2.73
CA VAL A 124 12.67 -15.30 -1.90
C VAL A 124 11.44 -14.96 -2.73
N ALA A 125 10.25 -15.19 -2.17
CA ALA A 125 8.99 -14.76 -2.75
C ALA A 125 8.16 -14.02 -1.71
N THR A 126 7.57 -12.91 -2.10
CA THR A 126 6.65 -12.12 -1.26
C THR A 126 5.38 -11.87 -2.03
N ALA A 127 4.23 -12.04 -1.37
CA ALA A 127 2.94 -11.59 -1.88
C ALA A 127 2.28 -10.72 -0.81
N LEU A 128 1.64 -9.64 -1.24
CA LEU A 128 0.89 -8.72 -0.38
C LEU A 128 -0.46 -8.43 -1.02
N PHE A 129 -1.49 -8.50 -0.21
CA PHE A 129 -2.82 -8.01 -0.55
C PHE A 129 -3.28 -7.04 0.53
N GLU A 130 -3.74 -5.88 0.11
CA GLU A 130 -4.24 -4.83 0.99
C GLU A 130 -5.57 -4.31 0.48
N ASN A 131 -6.54 -4.21 1.37
CA ASN A 131 -7.86 -3.66 1.10
C ASN A 131 -8.22 -2.65 2.19
N THR A 132 -8.72 -1.48 1.81
CA THR A 132 -9.17 -0.44 2.73
C THR A 132 -10.67 -0.22 2.61
N ILE A 133 -11.37 -0.47 3.70
CA ILE A 133 -12.79 -0.20 3.88
C ILE A 133 -12.95 1.23 4.36
N ASN A 134 -13.98 1.96 3.90
CA ASN A 134 -14.23 3.36 4.22
C ASN A 134 -12.99 4.26 4.00
N ASN A 135 -12.22 4.00 2.95
CA ASN A 135 -11.06 4.84 2.63
C ASN A 135 -11.48 6.30 2.48
N VAL A 136 -10.78 7.21 3.14
CA VAL A 136 -11.02 8.64 2.98
C VAL A 136 -10.34 9.10 1.70
N THR A 137 -11.13 9.56 0.75
CA THR A 137 -10.69 10.10 -0.55
C THR A 137 -11.33 11.45 -0.80
N ASN A 138 -10.85 12.19 -1.80
CA ASN A 138 -11.42 13.47 -2.15
C ASN A 138 -12.51 13.30 -3.22
N GLN A 139 -13.67 13.91 -2.96
CA GLN A 139 -14.64 14.24 -3.98
C GLN A 139 -14.29 15.61 -4.54
N VAL A 140 -14.17 15.71 -5.85
CA VAL A 140 -13.84 16.94 -6.54
C VAL A 140 -15.05 17.38 -7.36
N THR A 141 -15.56 18.57 -7.06
CA THR A 141 -16.60 19.23 -7.84
C THR A 141 -15.98 20.38 -8.63
N TYR A 142 -16.21 20.40 -9.91
CA TYR A 142 -15.73 21.46 -10.82
C TYR A 142 -16.93 22.21 -11.37
N ASP A 143 -16.90 23.54 -11.23
CA ASP A 143 -17.89 24.44 -11.80
C ASP A 143 -17.27 25.09 -13.04
N SER A 144 -17.79 24.78 -14.22
CA SER A 144 -17.24 25.26 -15.50
C SER A 144 -17.56 26.72 -15.77
N GLU A 145 -18.58 27.30 -15.12
CA GLU A 145 -18.95 28.72 -15.31
C GLU A 145 -18.02 29.64 -14.54
N THR A 146 -17.70 29.27 -13.30
CA THR A 146 -16.86 30.07 -12.41
C THR A 146 -15.39 29.65 -12.40
N GLY A 147 -15.07 28.49 -12.95
CA GLY A 147 -13.74 27.87 -12.89
C GLY A 147 -13.36 27.38 -11.49
N VAL A 148 -14.29 27.39 -10.53
CA VAL A 148 -14.05 27.01 -9.13
C VAL A 148 -14.00 25.50 -8.99
N ARG A 149 -12.97 25.00 -8.32
CA ARG A 149 -12.81 23.61 -7.90
C ARG A 149 -13.06 23.49 -6.42
N THR A 150 -14.09 22.75 -6.02
CA THR A 150 -14.37 22.42 -4.63
C THR A 150 -13.93 20.99 -4.32
N THR A 151 -13.20 20.81 -3.24
CA THR A 151 -12.70 19.50 -2.78
C THR A 151 -13.27 19.20 -1.40
N SER A 152 -13.93 18.06 -1.24
CA SER A 152 -14.43 17.56 0.05
C SER A 152 -14.01 16.12 0.28
N PRO A 153 -13.57 15.74 1.49
CA PRO A 153 -13.24 14.36 1.82
C PRO A 153 -14.52 13.53 1.99
N VAL A 154 -14.51 12.33 1.43
CA VAL A 154 -15.63 11.37 1.50
C VAL A 154 -15.10 9.96 1.76
N ASN A 155 -15.93 9.10 2.37
CA ASN A 155 -15.58 7.68 2.50
C ASN A 155 -15.89 6.93 1.21
N MET A 156 -14.98 6.06 0.78
CA MET A 156 -15.15 5.22 -0.38
C MET A 156 -14.61 3.81 -0.17
N ASN A 157 -15.34 2.83 -0.70
CA ASN A 157 -14.94 1.43 -0.73
C ASN A 157 -14.39 1.01 -2.11
N GLY A 158 -13.72 -0.15 -2.14
CA GLY A 158 -13.19 -0.73 -3.36
C GLY A 158 -11.74 -0.33 -3.66
N ASN A 159 -11.05 0.30 -2.71
CA ASN A 159 -9.62 0.56 -2.80
C ASN A 159 -8.84 -0.67 -2.35
N TRP A 160 -8.03 -1.23 -3.24
CA TRP A 160 -7.19 -2.38 -2.92
C TRP A 160 -5.91 -2.39 -3.74
N ARG A 161 -4.93 -3.11 -3.24
CA ARG A 161 -3.64 -3.32 -3.86
C ARG A 161 -3.20 -4.77 -3.70
N ALA A 162 -2.74 -5.36 -4.78
CA ALA A 162 -2.06 -6.65 -4.78
C ALA A 162 -0.64 -6.47 -5.31
N MET A 163 0.32 -7.12 -4.68
CA MET A 163 1.73 -7.05 -5.05
C MET A 163 2.36 -8.43 -4.92
N GLY A 164 3.17 -8.81 -5.89
CA GLY A 164 4.02 -9.99 -5.84
C GLY A 164 5.46 -9.64 -6.17
N SER A 165 6.41 -10.26 -5.50
CA SER A 165 7.82 -10.21 -5.88
C SER A 165 8.48 -11.58 -5.75
N PHE A 166 9.38 -11.86 -6.65
CA PHE A 166 10.17 -13.09 -6.67
C PHE A 166 11.63 -12.77 -6.94
N SER A 167 12.52 -13.34 -6.16
CA SER A 167 13.95 -13.21 -6.34
C SER A 167 14.60 -14.58 -6.29
N LEU A 168 15.42 -14.87 -7.28
CA LEU A 168 16.21 -16.08 -7.37
C LEU A 168 17.68 -15.69 -7.57
N ASN A 169 18.56 -16.31 -6.77
CA ASN A 169 19.99 -16.27 -6.96
C ASN A 169 20.50 -17.70 -7.02
N THR A 170 21.06 -18.12 -8.14
CA THR A 170 21.54 -19.48 -8.36
C THR A 170 22.84 -19.50 -9.14
N PRO A 171 23.93 -20.03 -8.55
CA PRO A 171 25.13 -20.35 -9.29
C PRO A 171 24.94 -21.63 -10.10
N PHE A 172 25.63 -21.75 -11.24
CA PHE A 172 25.67 -22.93 -12.08
C PHE A 172 27.05 -23.07 -12.73
N LYS A 173 27.30 -24.22 -13.36
CA LYS A 173 28.54 -24.53 -14.09
C LYS A 173 29.80 -24.25 -13.26
N ASN A 174 30.02 -25.07 -12.23
CA ASN A 174 31.18 -24.98 -11.30
C ASN A 174 31.25 -23.64 -10.51
N ARG A 175 30.10 -22.98 -10.36
CA ARG A 175 29.95 -21.69 -9.63
C ARG A 175 30.63 -20.50 -10.29
N SER A 176 31.16 -20.65 -11.49
CA SER A 176 31.71 -19.53 -12.25
C SER A 176 30.64 -18.63 -12.82
N TRP A 177 29.41 -19.13 -12.99
CA TRP A 177 28.30 -18.39 -13.46
C TRP A 177 27.27 -18.22 -12.35
N ILE A 178 26.77 -17.01 -12.15
CA ILE A 178 25.73 -16.69 -11.17
C ILE A 178 24.59 -16.02 -11.91
N PHE A 179 23.43 -16.66 -11.89
CA PHE A 179 22.19 -16.07 -12.41
C PHE A 179 21.38 -15.48 -11.26
N ARG A 180 20.92 -14.25 -11.43
CA ARG A 180 20.01 -13.59 -10.52
C ARG A 180 18.84 -13.03 -11.30
N THR A 181 17.64 -13.25 -10.79
CA THR A 181 16.43 -12.61 -11.30
C THR A 181 15.68 -11.94 -10.16
N TYR A 182 15.04 -10.84 -10.47
CA TYR A 182 14.08 -10.15 -9.60
C TYR A 182 12.89 -9.74 -10.43
N SER A 183 11.76 -10.37 -10.15
CA SER A 183 10.46 -10.08 -10.76
C SER A 183 9.57 -9.36 -9.75
N TYR A 184 8.87 -8.35 -10.17
CA TYR A 184 7.92 -7.59 -9.37
C TYR A 184 6.68 -7.29 -10.19
N LEU A 185 5.50 -7.52 -9.60
CA LEU A 185 4.21 -7.19 -10.18
C LEU A 185 3.34 -6.51 -9.11
N GLN A 186 2.76 -5.39 -9.45
CA GLN A 186 1.80 -4.69 -8.60
C GLN A 186 0.58 -4.27 -9.41
N TYR A 187 -0.59 -4.55 -8.86
CA TYR A 187 -1.84 -3.98 -9.32
C TYR A 187 -2.47 -3.18 -8.20
N ARG A 188 -2.98 -2.00 -8.52
CA ARG A 188 -3.64 -1.10 -7.58
C ARG A 188 -4.91 -0.54 -8.20
N ASN A 189 -6.02 -0.64 -7.47
CA ASN A 189 -7.29 -0.03 -7.79
C ASN A 189 -7.60 1.09 -6.79
N GLN A 190 -7.80 2.30 -7.30
CA GLN A 190 -8.13 3.48 -6.51
C GLN A 190 -9.43 4.08 -7.01
N ASN A 191 -10.40 4.22 -6.11
CA ASN A 191 -11.69 4.82 -6.40
C ASN A 191 -11.77 6.24 -5.83
N GLY A 192 -12.51 7.10 -6.51
CA GLY A 192 -12.79 8.46 -6.13
C GLY A 192 -14.17 8.90 -6.64
N TYR A 193 -14.54 10.14 -6.38
CA TYR A 193 -15.71 10.78 -6.97
C TYR A 193 -15.29 12.04 -7.71
N THR A 194 -15.89 12.24 -8.87
CA THR A 194 -15.79 13.49 -9.64
C THR A 194 -17.18 13.98 -9.96
N THR A 195 -17.40 15.27 -9.79
CA THR A 195 -18.65 15.94 -10.14
C THR A 195 -18.35 17.07 -11.11
N LEU A 196 -19.10 17.16 -12.17
CA LEU A 196 -19.00 18.26 -13.14
C LEU A 196 -20.30 19.05 -13.10
N ASN A 197 -20.20 20.39 -13.06
CA ASN A 197 -21.34 21.33 -13.17
C ASN A 197 -22.50 21.05 -12.22
N LYS A 198 -22.20 20.69 -10.94
CA LYS A 198 -23.24 20.39 -9.92
C LYS A 198 -24.16 19.19 -10.26
N GLU A 199 -23.76 18.36 -11.21
CA GLU A 199 -24.41 17.08 -11.47
C GLU A 199 -24.18 16.08 -10.32
N GLU A 200 -24.79 14.90 -10.39
CA GLU A 200 -24.53 13.87 -9.39
C GLU A 200 -23.09 13.39 -9.42
N PRO A 201 -22.49 13.07 -8.26
CA PRO A 201 -21.12 12.58 -8.19
C PRO A 201 -20.97 11.25 -8.93
N VAL A 202 -20.12 11.23 -9.93
CA VAL A 202 -19.77 10.01 -10.68
C VAL A 202 -18.59 9.32 -10.00
N LYS A 203 -18.73 8.04 -9.73
CA LYS A 203 -17.63 7.22 -9.23
C LYS A 203 -16.58 7.06 -10.32
N THR A 204 -15.34 7.32 -9.94
CA THR A 204 -14.17 7.14 -10.81
C THR A 204 -13.29 6.02 -10.29
N SER A 205 -12.69 5.24 -11.18
CA SER A 205 -11.72 4.21 -10.85
C SER A 205 -10.43 4.43 -11.64
N VAL A 206 -9.32 4.44 -10.91
CA VAL A 206 -7.99 4.52 -11.51
C VAL A 206 -7.24 3.24 -11.18
N GLN A 207 -6.88 2.52 -12.22
CA GLN A 207 -6.18 1.24 -12.14
C GLN A 207 -4.73 1.44 -12.55
N HIS A 208 -3.81 0.94 -11.75
CA HIS A 208 -2.38 0.96 -12.05
C HIS A 208 -1.81 -0.44 -12.03
N LEU A 209 -1.15 -0.82 -13.11
CA LEU A 209 -0.37 -2.04 -13.22
C LEU A 209 1.09 -1.66 -13.40
N THR A 210 1.96 -2.18 -12.53
CA THR A 210 3.41 -2.02 -12.64
C THR A 210 4.07 -3.39 -12.66
N GLY A 211 4.84 -3.67 -13.69
CA GLY A 211 5.68 -4.85 -13.83
C GLY A 211 7.14 -4.46 -13.90
N ARG A 212 8.02 -5.17 -13.20
CA ARG A 212 9.47 -4.99 -13.29
C ARG A 212 10.15 -6.35 -13.34
N GLU A 213 11.09 -6.48 -14.25
CA GLU A 213 11.98 -7.65 -14.34
C GLU A 213 13.42 -7.19 -14.40
N ARG A 214 14.28 -7.82 -13.62
CA ARG A 214 15.72 -7.60 -13.67
C ARG A 214 16.43 -8.94 -13.76
N LEU A 215 17.20 -9.10 -14.82
CA LEU A 215 18.01 -10.28 -15.06
C LEU A 215 19.48 -9.88 -14.96
N ARG A 216 20.23 -10.58 -14.15
CA ARG A 216 21.69 -10.38 -14.02
C ARG A 216 22.38 -11.71 -14.21
N LEU A 217 23.36 -11.73 -15.11
CA LEU A 217 24.27 -12.84 -15.31
C LEU A 217 25.68 -12.38 -14.98
N THR A 218 26.32 -13.06 -14.04
CA THR A 218 27.70 -12.77 -13.61
C THR A 218 28.57 -13.96 -13.93
N TYR A 219 29.66 -13.72 -14.62
CA TYR A 219 30.77 -14.67 -14.79
C TYR A 219 31.93 -14.26 -13.89
N ARG A 220 32.37 -15.17 -13.03
CA ARG A 220 33.42 -14.91 -12.05
C ARG A 220 34.51 -15.96 -12.16
N THR A 221 35.75 -15.47 -12.24
CA THR A 221 36.96 -16.26 -12.12
C THR A 221 37.80 -15.76 -10.94
N ARG A 222 39.02 -16.30 -10.74
CA ARG A 222 39.94 -15.79 -9.72
C ARG A 222 40.50 -14.41 -10.04
N GLN A 223 40.49 -14.01 -11.30
CA GLN A 223 41.17 -12.81 -11.79
C GLN A 223 40.21 -11.74 -12.28
N MET A 224 38.99 -12.10 -12.65
CA MET A 224 38.01 -11.16 -13.20
C MET A 224 36.57 -11.53 -12.83
N GLU A 225 35.73 -10.51 -12.80
CA GLU A 225 34.29 -10.65 -12.71
C GLU A 225 33.65 -9.83 -13.85
N LEU A 226 32.83 -10.48 -14.68
CA LEU A 226 32.04 -9.83 -15.74
C LEU A 226 30.57 -9.95 -15.40
N THR A 227 29.84 -8.84 -15.41
CA THR A 227 28.42 -8.81 -15.11
C THR A 227 27.65 -8.12 -16.23
N GLY A 228 26.63 -8.80 -16.75
CA GLY A 228 25.60 -8.24 -17.61
C GLY A 228 24.28 -8.11 -16.86
N LEU A 229 23.60 -6.97 -17.00
CA LEU A 229 22.32 -6.68 -16.39
C LEU A 229 21.34 -6.19 -17.45
N VAL A 230 20.11 -6.73 -17.41
CA VAL A 230 18.98 -6.27 -18.20
C VAL A 230 17.82 -5.98 -17.24
N GLY A 231 17.24 -4.79 -17.34
CA GLY A 231 16.08 -4.38 -16.58
C GLY A 231 14.96 -3.92 -17.50
N LEU A 232 13.75 -4.40 -17.23
CA LEU A 232 12.53 -4.03 -17.92
C LEU A 232 11.55 -3.47 -16.90
N THR A 233 10.90 -2.37 -17.22
CA THR A 233 9.82 -1.79 -16.41
C THR A 233 8.63 -1.48 -17.33
N TYR A 234 7.47 -2.00 -16.95
CA TYR A 234 6.20 -1.73 -17.61
C TYR A 234 5.26 -1.07 -16.63
N ASN A 235 4.67 0.06 -17.01
CA ASN A 235 3.63 0.73 -16.25
C ASN A 235 2.43 0.97 -17.16
N ASN A 236 1.25 0.65 -16.63
CA ASN A 236 -0.03 0.91 -17.28
C ASN A 236 -0.94 1.60 -16.28
N SER A 237 -1.56 2.68 -16.69
CA SER A 237 -2.55 3.41 -15.90
C SER A 237 -3.80 3.62 -16.74
N TYR A 238 -4.93 3.19 -16.23
CA TYR A 238 -6.24 3.35 -16.85
C TYR A 238 -7.16 4.14 -15.93
N ASN A 239 -7.84 5.14 -16.49
CA ASN A 239 -8.85 5.94 -15.81
C ASN A 239 -10.18 5.77 -16.55
N ASP A 240 -11.20 5.26 -15.87
CA ASP A 240 -12.50 4.91 -16.45
C ASP A 240 -13.31 6.12 -16.93
N VAL A 241 -13.25 7.25 -16.21
CA VAL A 241 -14.02 8.46 -16.56
C VAL A 241 -13.46 9.18 -17.77
N ARG A 242 -12.13 9.16 -17.92
CA ARG A 242 -11.47 9.81 -19.06
C ARG A 242 -11.26 8.87 -20.23
N GLU A 243 -11.56 7.58 -20.05
CA GLU A 243 -11.22 6.50 -20.98
C GLU A 243 -9.76 6.56 -21.46
N LYS A 244 -8.92 7.18 -20.61
CA LYS A 244 -7.52 7.44 -20.93
C LYS A 244 -6.65 6.32 -20.39
N ARG A 245 -5.91 5.71 -21.30
CA ARG A 245 -4.87 4.73 -20.98
C ARG A 245 -3.50 5.35 -21.22
N THR A 246 -2.61 5.20 -20.26
CA THR A 246 -1.21 5.61 -20.40
C THR A 246 -0.33 4.38 -20.18
N GLU A 247 0.53 4.10 -21.14
CA GLU A 247 1.49 3.01 -21.08
C GLU A 247 2.90 3.56 -21.20
N THR A 248 3.81 3.08 -20.36
CA THR A 248 5.23 3.37 -20.46
C THR A 248 6.03 2.08 -20.37
N PHE A 249 7.04 1.97 -21.18
CA PHE A 249 7.97 0.84 -21.19
C PHE A 249 9.39 1.40 -21.16
N ASP A 250 10.11 1.09 -20.08
CA ASP A 250 11.49 1.52 -19.87
C ASP A 250 12.43 0.33 -19.91
N TYR A 251 13.56 0.52 -20.55
CA TYR A 251 14.62 -0.47 -20.68
C TYR A 251 15.93 0.07 -20.11
N GLN A 252 16.57 -0.72 -19.24
CA GLN A 252 17.90 -0.41 -18.71
C GLN A 252 18.87 -1.55 -19.02
N ARG A 253 20.01 -1.21 -19.58
CA ARG A 253 21.14 -2.11 -19.80
C ARG A 253 22.39 -1.52 -19.16
N SER A 254 23.12 -2.30 -18.40
CA SER A 254 24.45 -1.95 -17.91
C SER A 254 25.40 -3.14 -18.04
N GLU A 255 26.64 -2.85 -18.40
CA GLU A 255 27.77 -3.80 -18.42
C GLU A 255 28.82 -3.24 -17.48
N GLU A 256 29.15 -3.99 -16.43
CA GLU A 256 30.23 -3.66 -15.50
C GLU A 256 31.38 -4.65 -15.71
N ARG A 257 32.57 -4.13 -15.84
CA ARG A 257 33.84 -4.89 -16.00
C ARG A 257 34.59 -4.94 -14.70
#